data_037202ba287486020ceda30a1b55155d
#
_entry.id   037202ba287486020ceda30a1b55155d
#
_cell.length_a   1.000
_cell.length_b   1.000
_cell.length_c   1.000
_cell.angle_alpha   90.00
_cell.angle_beta   90.00
_cell.angle_gamma   90.00
#
_symmetry.space_group_name_H-M   'P 1'
#
loop_
_entity.id
_entity.type
_entity.pdbx_description
1 polymer ?
#
loop_
_entity_poly.entity_id
_entity_poly.type
_entity_poly.pdbx_seq_one_letter_code
_entity_poly.pdbx_strand_id
1 'polypeptide(L)'
;YLLPFDIRWTSTLGYKYGTVENEKFTPGILNANRAAWNNGSEYSYNMYVRSLLSRAVKLGIVNFDLQGGFELSSEKYSGNFITLNGLASDHIWSSGMPSMAAGRSNFSDKKNTFALIIDPQLSLPGGKYVFTPNIRPEINSSYGSQAKWAINPSLGFRWNFSRESFAKKWKFLDAGALRVTWGRSTTYKASIYDIWGSYNLSKDTYNGVSIIPIDKNAMPNPDLKPVTSTSWNLGTDLSFLNNKIMFVAEAYYKQIDNQLSSIELANHNAFNSVRSTKTSLVNYGLEFSLNVRPLSRQSNWDLNVATSLAINKDVIAKLPNEVRQIINSDAEVVNKLGSNAMGNYLYVYKGVYATDEDVPVNPLTGERLRMGGNTSTQAYFKAGDPIWVDVNGDYIIDEKDKVIVGNSQPRMTGGISINLRYKAFSINTNCSFTLRRDIINKALADRFRAYGTPVAGKVNLTGSGALTPIEAYNFWTEDNIYAQYPNPFDYTRSSIIQPFRYDQTLFMEDGSYFKINGISVAYTIPKKMLDFFRISRCQLNFSMNNIYTFSKYSGINPENVNNLGYDTSGGYPNGRTVTFGVSMDF
;
A
#
# COMPACT_ATOMS: atom_id res chain seq x y z
N TYR A 1 35.30 -6.60 18.21
CA TYR A 1 36.65 -6.99 18.56
C TYR A 1 37.64 -6.40 17.55
N LEU A 2 38.82 -6.01 18.02
CA LEU A 2 39.95 -5.62 17.18
C LEU A 2 40.89 -6.81 17.06
N LEU A 3 41.15 -7.26 15.85
CA LEU A 3 42.04 -8.34 15.51
C LEU A 3 43.43 -7.80 15.10
N PRO A 4 44.48 -8.64 14.98
CA PRO A 4 45.74 -8.25 14.38
C PRO A 4 45.56 -7.53 13.03
N PHE A 5 46.48 -6.65 12.67
CA PHE A 5 46.45 -5.86 11.43
C PHE A 5 45.31 -4.85 11.34
N ASP A 6 44.81 -4.32 12.46
CA ASP A 6 43.73 -3.32 12.54
C ASP A 6 42.42 -3.80 11.89
N ILE A 7 42.19 -5.09 11.89
CA ILE A 7 40.94 -5.68 11.41
C ILE A 7 39.90 -5.59 12.55
N ARG A 8 38.78 -4.93 12.28
CA ARG A 8 37.64 -4.90 13.19
C ARG A 8 36.66 -6.03 12.84
N TRP A 9 36.40 -6.88 13.80
CA TRP A 9 35.38 -7.91 13.72
C TRP A 9 34.14 -7.44 14.46
N THR A 10 32.99 -7.43 13.74
CA THR A 10 31.69 -7.09 14.27
C THR A 10 30.73 -8.24 14.03
N SER A 11 30.18 -8.82 15.09
CA SER A 11 29.15 -9.83 15.01
C SER A 11 27.86 -9.31 15.65
N THR A 12 26.74 -9.55 14.98
CA THR A 12 25.40 -9.21 15.45
C THR A 12 24.57 -10.49 15.48
N LEU A 13 23.98 -10.78 16.61
CA LEU A 13 22.99 -11.83 16.80
C LEU A 13 21.67 -11.17 17.14
N GLY A 14 20.64 -11.44 16.38
CA GLY A 14 19.29 -11.01 16.65
C GLY A 14 18.36 -12.22 16.75
N TYR A 15 17.48 -12.20 17.75
CA TYR A 15 16.40 -13.15 17.88
C TYR A 15 15.12 -12.42 18.22
N LYS A 16 14.09 -12.62 17.40
CA LYS A 16 12.77 -12.07 17.61
C LYS A 16 11.76 -13.21 17.65
N TYR A 17 11.01 -13.27 18.71
CA TYR A 17 9.88 -14.18 18.85
C TYR A 17 8.61 -13.37 19.06
N GLY A 18 7.53 -13.76 18.41
CA GLY A 18 6.23 -13.14 18.54
C GLY A 18 5.12 -14.18 18.53
N THR A 19 4.14 -13.98 19.38
CA THR A 19 2.87 -14.72 19.37
C THR A 19 1.74 -13.73 19.18
N VAL A 20 0.73 -14.14 18.43
CA VAL A 20 -0.53 -13.42 18.28
C VAL A 20 -1.64 -14.42 18.54
N GLU A 21 -2.50 -14.10 19.50
CA GLU A 21 -3.71 -14.84 19.75
C GLU A 21 -4.90 -13.96 19.37
N ASN A 22 -5.74 -14.47 18.50
CA ASN A 22 -6.93 -13.81 18.02
C ASN A 22 -8.14 -14.63 18.41
N GLU A 23 -9.03 -14.04 19.18
CA GLU A 23 -10.31 -14.63 19.51
C GLU A 23 -11.43 -13.70 19.03
N LYS A 24 -12.37 -14.24 18.29
CA LYS A 24 -13.55 -13.52 17.83
C LYS A 24 -14.80 -14.34 18.07
N PHE A 25 -15.69 -13.80 18.87
CA PHE A 25 -17.02 -14.35 19.06
C PHE A 25 -18.06 -13.48 18.37
N THR A 26 -19.00 -14.09 17.67
CA THR A 26 -20.13 -13.43 17.02
C THR A 26 -21.41 -14.03 17.59
N PRO A 27 -22.21 -13.28 18.38
CA PRO A 27 -23.47 -13.75 18.94
C PRO A 27 -24.47 -14.18 17.88
N GLY A 28 -25.35 -15.13 18.20
CA GLY A 28 -26.35 -15.65 17.29
C GLY A 28 -27.28 -14.58 16.73
N ILE A 29 -27.64 -13.58 17.53
CA ILE A 29 -28.49 -12.45 17.10
C ILE A 29 -27.89 -11.65 15.94
N LEU A 30 -26.54 -11.61 15.85
CA LEU A 30 -25.81 -10.94 14.77
C LEU A 30 -25.47 -11.85 13.60
N ASN A 31 -25.76 -13.15 13.71
CA ASN A 31 -25.38 -14.17 12.73
C ASN A 31 -26.53 -15.17 12.46
N ALA A 32 -27.67 -14.66 12.03
CA ALA A 32 -28.84 -15.46 11.68
C ALA A 32 -29.26 -16.48 12.76
N ASN A 33 -29.22 -16.09 14.03
CA ASN A 33 -29.49 -16.90 15.21
C ASN A 33 -28.53 -18.10 15.41
N ARG A 34 -27.32 -18.00 14.89
CA ARG A 34 -26.27 -19.02 15.00
C ARG A 34 -24.98 -18.37 15.46
N ALA A 35 -24.58 -18.59 16.70
CA ALA A 35 -23.31 -18.06 17.18
C ALA A 35 -22.11 -18.65 16.44
N ALA A 36 -21.06 -17.86 16.25
CA ALA A 36 -19.82 -18.29 15.65
C ALA A 36 -18.63 -17.91 16.54
N TRP A 37 -17.64 -18.79 16.61
CA TRP A 37 -16.41 -18.55 17.35
C TRP A 37 -15.20 -18.90 16.50
N ASN A 38 -14.27 -17.97 16.42
CA ASN A 38 -12.99 -18.15 15.74
C ASN A 38 -11.88 -17.94 16.77
N ASN A 39 -10.98 -18.90 16.86
CA ASN A 39 -9.75 -18.77 17.65
C ASN A 39 -8.56 -19.09 16.78
N GLY A 40 -7.54 -18.23 16.80
CA GLY A 40 -6.32 -18.39 16.06
C GLY A 40 -5.12 -18.09 16.95
N SER A 41 -4.11 -18.94 16.86
CA SER A 41 -2.79 -18.70 17.45
C SER A 41 -1.75 -18.72 16.33
N GLU A 42 -0.96 -17.66 16.28
CA GLU A 42 0.14 -17.51 15.32
C GLU A 42 1.44 -17.35 16.09
N TYR A 43 2.49 -17.98 15.64
CA TYR A 43 3.85 -17.74 16.17
C TYR A 43 4.77 -17.41 15.02
N SER A 44 5.63 -16.43 15.28
CA SER A 44 6.73 -16.07 14.39
C SER A 44 8.04 -16.08 15.15
N TYR A 45 9.07 -16.60 14.55
CA TYR A 45 10.42 -16.31 14.99
C TYR A 45 11.30 -15.89 13.83
N ASN A 46 12.21 -14.97 14.12
CA ASN A 46 13.27 -14.56 13.22
C ASN A 46 14.59 -14.62 13.96
N MET A 47 15.50 -15.44 13.48
CA MET A 47 16.87 -15.52 13.96
C MET A 47 17.78 -14.93 12.88
N TYR A 48 18.67 -14.05 13.29
CA TYR A 48 19.56 -13.34 12.41
C TYR A 48 20.98 -13.35 12.97
N VAL A 49 21.93 -13.76 12.16
CA VAL A 49 23.36 -13.75 12.48
C VAL A 49 24.09 -13.04 11.36
N ARG A 50 24.84 -12.01 11.72
CA ARG A 50 25.71 -11.29 10.78
C ARG A 50 27.10 -11.18 11.36
N SER A 51 28.09 -11.53 10.57
CA SER A 51 29.51 -11.41 10.97
C SER A 51 30.28 -10.69 9.87
N LEU A 52 30.91 -9.59 10.23
CA LEU A 52 31.63 -8.70 9.31
C LEU A 52 33.04 -8.47 9.80
N LEU A 53 33.98 -8.50 8.87
CA LEU A 53 35.33 -8.02 9.02
C LEU A 53 35.48 -6.70 8.27
N SER A 54 36.03 -5.70 8.90
CA SER A 54 36.29 -4.41 8.26
C SER A 54 37.71 -3.93 8.55
N ARG A 55 38.31 -3.28 7.55
CA ARG A 55 39.65 -2.72 7.65
C ARG A 55 39.75 -1.45 6.79
N ALA A 56 40.24 -0.39 7.40
CA ALA A 56 40.62 0.84 6.68
C ALA A 56 42.11 0.70 6.27
N VAL A 57 42.39 0.88 4.97
CA VAL A 57 43.74 0.82 4.41
C VAL A 57 43.97 2.05 3.56
N LYS A 58 45.11 2.70 3.74
CA LYS A 58 45.53 3.81 2.90
C LYS A 58 46.63 3.34 1.93
N LEU A 59 46.31 3.37 0.64
CA LEU A 59 47.26 3.02 -0.44
C LEU A 59 47.58 4.29 -1.24
N GLY A 60 48.75 4.88 -0.96
CA GLY A 60 49.14 6.15 -1.58
C GLY A 60 48.12 7.26 -1.27
N ILE A 61 47.43 7.74 -2.31
CA ILE A 61 46.46 8.84 -2.20
C ILE A 61 45.01 8.32 -1.99
N VAL A 62 44.75 7.03 -2.05
CA VAL A 62 43.40 6.45 -1.96
C VAL A 62 43.20 5.83 -0.59
N ASN A 63 42.06 6.14 0.05
CA ASN A 63 41.62 5.44 1.25
C ASN A 63 40.63 4.35 0.84
N PHE A 64 40.89 3.13 1.30
CA PHE A 64 40.05 1.96 1.12
C PHE A 64 39.46 1.58 2.47
N ASP A 65 38.14 1.57 2.57
CA ASP A 65 37.41 0.99 3.68
C ASP A 65 36.85 -0.35 3.18
N LEU A 66 37.50 -1.45 3.53
CA LEU A 66 37.14 -2.79 3.09
C LEU A 66 36.22 -3.42 4.13
N GLN A 67 35.06 -3.90 3.70
CA GLN A 67 34.16 -4.65 4.54
C GLN A 67 33.73 -5.92 3.81
N GLY A 68 33.75 -7.05 4.53
CA GLY A 68 33.28 -8.33 4.00
C GLY A 68 32.82 -9.26 5.10
N GLY A 69 31.95 -10.19 4.76
CA GLY A 69 31.45 -11.15 5.73
C GLY A 69 30.24 -11.93 5.23
N PHE A 70 29.48 -12.45 6.16
CA PHE A 70 28.30 -13.26 5.85
C PHE A 70 27.12 -12.91 6.73
N GLU A 71 25.95 -13.30 6.26
CA GLU A 71 24.66 -13.12 6.92
C GLU A 71 23.85 -14.40 6.80
N LEU A 72 23.28 -14.83 7.92
CA LEU A 72 22.35 -15.94 8.03
C LEU A 72 21.05 -15.42 8.62
N SER A 73 19.91 -15.71 7.99
CA SER A 73 18.60 -15.49 8.58
C SER A 73 17.74 -16.74 8.49
N SER A 74 16.97 -16.99 9.54
CA SER A 74 15.98 -18.06 9.60
C SER A 74 14.68 -17.49 10.13
N GLU A 75 13.66 -17.50 9.29
CA GLU A 75 12.34 -17.02 9.60
C GLU A 75 11.37 -18.19 9.59
N LYS A 76 10.52 -18.29 10.60
CA LYS A 76 9.40 -19.22 10.61
C LYS A 76 8.13 -18.48 10.99
N TYR A 77 7.09 -18.77 10.28
CA TYR A 77 5.75 -18.31 10.54
C TYR A 77 4.81 -19.52 10.51
N SER A 78 4.07 -19.74 11.59
CA SER A 78 3.13 -20.86 11.69
C SER A 78 1.90 -20.45 12.49
N GLY A 79 0.76 -21.01 12.14
CA GLY A 79 -0.50 -20.72 12.82
C GLY A 79 -1.47 -21.89 12.79
N ASN A 80 -2.34 -21.88 13.78
CA ASN A 80 -3.44 -22.82 13.92
C ASN A 80 -4.72 -22.03 14.12
N PHE A 81 -5.75 -22.35 13.35
CA PHE A 81 -7.04 -21.69 13.42
C PHE A 81 -8.15 -22.71 13.60
N ILE A 82 -9.10 -22.38 14.45
CA ILE A 82 -10.33 -23.13 14.68
C ILE A 82 -11.49 -22.18 14.44
N THR A 83 -12.41 -22.57 13.59
CA THR A 83 -13.66 -21.86 13.33
C THR A 83 -14.82 -22.77 13.65
N LEU A 84 -15.68 -22.37 14.57
CA LEU A 84 -16.91 -23.07 14.91
C LEU A 84 -18.11 -22.21 14.53
N ASN A 85 -19.03 -22.76 13.76
CA ASN A 85 -20.25 -22.08 13.33
C ASN A 85 -21.49 -22.85 13.82
N GLY A 86 -22.51 -22.11 14.24
CA GLY A 86 -23.73 -22.69 14.77
C GLY A 86 -23.52 -23.32 16.14
N LEU A 87 -22.94 -22.56 17.06
CA LEU A 87 -22.81 -22.96 18.47
C LEU A 87 -24.17 -23.08 19.14
N ALA A 88 -24.27 -24.00 20.08
CA ALA A 88 -25.50 -24.26 20.83
C ALA A 88 -25.88 -23.13 21.80
N SER A 89 -24.96 -22.26 22.18
CA SER A 89 -25.17 -21.18 23.15
C SER A 89 -24.30 -19.97 22.85
N ASP A 90 -24.82 -18.77 23.12
CA ASP A 90 -24.08 -17.51 23.11
C ASP A 90 -23.24 -17.27 24.37
N HIS A 91 -23.40 -18.10 25.41
CA HIS A 91 -22.76 -17.89 26.71
C HIS A 91 -21.52 -18.74 26.95
N ILE A 92 -21.35 -19.80 26.15
CA ILE A 92 -20.23 -20.73 26.31
C ILE A 92 -19.59 -20.93 24.94
N TRP A 93 -18.28 -20.66 24.86
CA TRP A 93 -17.49 -20.89 23.65
C TRP A 93 -16.13 -21.49 24.00
N SER A 94 -15.82 -22.59 23.39
CA SER A 94 -14.53 -23.27 23.49
C SER A 94 -14.31 -24.21 22.31
N SER A 95 -13.08 -24.65 22.10
CA SER A 95 -12.73 -25.55 21.01
C SER A 95 -13.43 -26.91 21.07
N GLY A 96 -13.98 -27.29 22.21
CA GLY A 96 -14.72 -28.54 22.42
C GLY A 96 -16.23 -28.44 22.32
N MET A 97 -16.79 -27.23 22.05
CA MET A 97 -18.24 -27.05 21.97
C MET A 97 -18.84 -27.73 20.74
N PRO A 98 -20.02 -28.35 20.90
CA PRO A 98 -20.81 -28.82 19.76
C PRO A 98 -21.15 -27.65 18.85
N SER A 99 -20.91 -27.82 17.56
CA SER A 99 -21.21 -26.83 16.52
C SER A 99 -21.77 -27.53 15.28
N MET A 100 -22.57 -26.81 14.49
CA MET A 100 -23.10 -27.32 13.23
C MET A 100 -22.00 -27.52 12.18
N ALA A 101 -20.96 -26.68 12.22
CA ALA A 101 -19.81 -26.79 11.35
C ALA A 101 -18.53 -26.38 12.07
N ALA A 102 -17.49 -27.17 11.94
CA ALA A 102 -16.17 -26.89 12.48
C ALA A 102 -15.14 -26.90 11.36
N GLY A 103 -14.35 -25.84 11.26
CA GLY A 103 -13.20 -25.72 10.38
C GLY A 103 -11.91 -25.69 11.18
N ARG A 104 -10.85 -26.33 10.68
CA ARG A 104 -9.49 -26.25 11.23
C ARG A 104 -8.54 -25.99 10.09
N SER A 105 -7.63 -25.05 10.27
CA SER A 105 -6.54 -24.80 9.33
C SER A 105 -5.22 -24.62 10.05
N ASN A 106 -4.18 -25.20 9.49
CA ASN A 106 -2.82 -25.08 9.99
C ASN A 106 -1.93 -24.67 8.84
N PHE A 107 -0.99 -23.81 9.11
CA PHE A 107 0.06 -23.50 8.15
C PHE A 107 1.41 -23.40 8.85
N SER A 108 2.46 -23.67 8.11
CA SER A 108 3.84 -23.47 8.58
C SER A 108 4.72 -23.12 7.39
N ASP A 109 5.33 -21.95 7.41
CA ASP A 109 6.31 -21.52 6.41
C ASP A 109 7.65 -21.25 7.10
N LYS A 110 8.73 -21.76 6.52
CA LYS A 110 10.09 -21.57 7.02
C LYS A 110 11.00 -21.16 5.87
N LYS A 111 11.71 -20.04 6.06
CA LYS A 111 12.65 -19.48 5.10
C LYS A 111 14.03 -19.35 5.75
N ASN A 112 15.04 -19.89 5.11
CA ASN A 112 16.43 -19.71 5.49
C ASN A 112 17.16 -18.97 4.37
N THR A 113 17.88 -17.92 4.71
CA THR A 113 18.70 -17.16 3.76
C THR A 113 20.14 -17.16 4.21
N PHE A 114 21.05 -17.44 3.29
CA PHE A 114 22.49 -17.25 3.45
C PHE A 114 22.95 -16.23 2.44
N ALA A 115 23.72 -15.23 2.88
CA ALA A 115 24.28 -14.20 2.01
C ALA A 115 25.74 -13.94 2.36
N LEU A 116 26.54 -13.68 1.33
CA LEU A 116 27.87 -13.10 1.46
C LEU A 116 27.80 -11.60 1.23
N ILE A 117 28.66 -10.84 1.87
CA ILE A 117 28.72 -9.38 1.77
C ILE A 117 30.16 -9.00 1.41
N ILE A 118 30.32 -8.25 0.33
CA ILE A 118 31.60 -7.68 -0.09
C ILE A 118 31.31 -6.21 -0.42
N ASP A 119 31.77 -5.30 0.45
CA ASP A 119 31.43 -3.87 0.41
C ASP A 119 32.67 -3.00 0.61
N PRO A 120 33.52 -2.85 -0.43
CA PRO A 120 34.62 -1.89 -0.39
C PRO A 120 34.14 -0.48 -0.68
N GLN A 121 34.64 0.50 0.06
CA GLN A 121 34.50 1.92 -0.25
C GLN A 121 35.86 2.51 -0.59
N LEU A 122 35.95 3.20 -1.69
CA LEU A 122 37.15 3.90 -2.14
C LEU A 122 36.93 5.40 -2.08
N SER A 123 37.80 6.13 -1.43
CA SER A 123 37.76 7.58 -1.37
C SER A 123 39.08 8.22 -1.76
N LEU A 124 39.03 9.19 -2.67
CA LEU A 124 40.17 9.96 -3.10
C LEU A 124 40.48 11.10 -2.09
N PRO A 125 41.69 11.70 -2.14
CA PRO A 125 42.13 12.66 -1.16
C PRO A 125 41.14 13.80 -0.89
N GLY A 126 40.93 14.04 0.40
CA GLY A 126 39.97 15.06 0.83
C GLY A 126 38.49 14.62 0.63
N GLY A 127 38.25 13.36 0.24
CA GLY A 127 36.91 12.85 0.02
C GLY A 127 36.15 13.58 -1.11
N LYS A 128 36.87 14.02 -2.14
CA LYS A 128 36.26 14.65 -3.33
C LYS A 128 35.42 13.69 -4.12
N TYR A 129 35.96 12.49 -4.35
CA TYR A 129 35.32 11.41 -5.06
C TYR A 129 35.23 10.19 -4.15
N VAL A 130 34.05 9.61 -4.04
CA VAL A 130 33.78 8.39 -3.28
C VAL A 130 33.13 7.41 -4.21
N PHE A 131 33.66 6.19 -4.22
CA PHE A 131 33.20 5.09 -5.04
C PHE A 131 32.89 3.88 -4.16
N THR A 132 31.69 3.35 -4.26
CA THR A 132 31.18 2.25 -3.41
C THR A 132 30.61 1.13 -4.26
N PRO A 133 31.47 0.22 -4.78
CA PRO A 133 31.00 -1.02 -5.36
C PRO A 133 30.62 -1.98 -4.24
N ASN A 134 29.52 -2.70 -4.41
CA ASN A 134 29.04 -3.71 -3.48
C ASN A 134 28.55 -4.93 -4.24
N ILE A 135 28.76 -6.11 -3.69
CA ILE A 135 28.17 -7.34 -4.21
C ILE A 135 27.67 -8.20 -3.05
N ARG A 136 26.41 -8.63 -3.15
CA ARG A 136 25.77 -9.51 -2.17
C ARG A 136 25.14 -10.73 -2.85
N PRO A 137 25.92 -11.81 -3.05
CA PRO A 137 25.37 -13.09 -3.43
C PRO A 137 24.55 -13.69 -2.28
N GLU A 138 23.35 -14.19 -2.60
CA GLU A 138 22.49 -14.82 -1.60
C GLU A 138 21.76 -16.03 -2.16
N ILE A 139 21.38 -16.96 -1.27
CA ILE A 139 20.57 -18.12 -1.58
C ILE A 139 19.47 -18.26 -0.54
N ASN A 140 18.27 -18.65 -0.99
CA ASN A 140 17.09 -18.79 -0.13
C ASN A 140 16.44 -20.16 -0.28
N SER A 141 16.09 -20.78 0.84
CA SER A 141 15.53 -22.14 0.88
C SER A 141 14.10 -22.25 0.36
N SER A 142 13.38 -21.14 0.16
CA SER A 142 11.99 -21.18 -0.34
C SER A 142 11.87 -21.85 -1.71
N TYR A 143 12.94 -21.84 -2.50
CA TYR A 143 12.97 -22.47 -3.82
C TYR A 143 13.41 -23.93 -3.79
N GLY A 144 13.62 -24.51 -2.60
CA GLY A 144 13.98 -25.92 -2.44
C GLY A 144 15.21 -26.31 -3.28
N SER A 145 15.13 -27.43 -4.01
CA SER A 145 16.20 -27.92 -4.89
C SER A 145 16.44 -27.04 -6.13
N GLN A 146 15.52 -26.13 -6.48
CA GLN A 146 15.67 -25.14 -7.55
C GLN A 146 16.34 -23.84 -7.08
N ALA A 147 16.69 -23.75 -5.79
CA ALA A 147 17.35 -22.58 -5.25
C ALA A 147 18.69 -22.31 -5.96
N LYS A 148 18.82 -21.10 -6.51
CA LYS A 148 20.03 -20.62 -7.19
C LYS A 148 20.55 -19.39 -6.47
N TRP A 149 21.86 -19.17 -6.57
CA TRP A 149 22.46 -17.95 -6.09
C TRP A 149 21.91 -16.72 -6.84
N ALA A 150 21.31 -15.80 -6.11
CA ALA A 150 20.97 -14.48 -6.59
C ALA A 150 22.15 -13.55 -6.34
N ILE A 151 22.65 -12.91 -7.39
CA ILE A 151 23.76 -11.97 -7.29
C ILE A 151 23.18 -10.56 -7.31
N ASN A 152 23.41 -9.81 -6.24
CA ASN A 152 22.91 -8.45 -6.05
C ASN A 152 24.08 -7.46 -6.05
N PRO A 153 24.54 -6.99 -7.24
CA PRO A 153 25.57 -5.97 -7.35
C PRO A 153 24.95 -4.58 -7.14
N SER A 154 25.76 -3.68 -6.59
CA SER A 154 25.44 -2.25 -6.59
C SER A 154 26.70 -1.40 -6.78
N LEU A 155 26.51 -0.20 -7.29
CA LEU A 155 27.56 0.75 -7.59
C LEU A 155 27.11 2.15 -7.19
N GLY A 156 27.88 2.81 -6.35
CA GLY A 156 27.68 4.19 -5.98
C GLY A 156 28.87 5.05 -6.37
N PHE A 157 28.59 6.23 -6.88
CA PHE A 157 29.55 7.28 -7.11
C PHE A 157 29.07 8.58 -6.51
N ARG A 158 29.93 9.24 -5.71
CA ARG A 158 29.66 10.55 -5.14
C ARG A 158 30.79 11.52 -5.47
N TRP A 159 30.45 12.64 -6.08
CA TRP A 159 31.34 13.74 -6.32
C TRP A 159 31.01 14.92 -5.41
N ASN A 160 31.86 15.19 -4.45
CA ASN A 160 31.75 16.35 -3.56
C ASN A 160 32.40 17.58 -4.24
N PHE A 161 31.68 18.15 -5.21
CA PHE A 161 32.23 19.24 -6.04
C PHE A 161 32.50 20.51 -5.24
N SER A 162 31.87 20.73 -4.08
CA SER A 162 32.19 21.83 -3.19
C SER A 162 33.65 21.83 -2.69
N ARG A 163 34.31 20.64 -2.75
CA ARG A 163 35.74 20.52 -2.38
C ARG A 163 36.71 20.83 -3.53
N GLU A 164 36.19 21.11 -4.72
CA GLU A 164 36.99 21.52 -5.87
C GLU A 164 37.42 22.97 -5.79
N SER A 165 38.51 23.31 -6.49
CA SER A 165 39.09 24.68 -6.48
C SER A 165 38.13 25.72 -7.05
N PHE A 166 37.35 25.36 -8.06
CA PHE A 166 36.38 26.27 -8.66
C PHE A 166 35.22 26.59 -7.71
N ALA A 167 34.73 25.58 -6.94
CA ALA A 167 33.59 25.73 -6.04
C ALA A 167 33.95 26.53 -4.78
N LYS A 168 35.21 26.53 -4.36
CA LYS A 168 35.69 27.37 -3.24
C LYS A 168 35.50 28.87 -3.46
N LYS A 169 35.31 29.30 -4.70
CA LYS A 169 35.01 30.70 -5.05
C LYS A 169 33.54 31.06 -4.74
N TRP A 170 32.66 30.08 -4.59
CA TRP A 170 31.23 30.26 -4.34
C TRP A 170 30.97 30.39 -2.83
N LYS A 171 31.17 31.59 -2.29
CA LYS A 171 31.05 31.87 -0.84
C LYS A 171 29.66 31.55 -0.25
N PHE A 172 28.64 31.45 -1.08
CA PHE A 172 27.28 31.13 -0.67
C PHE A 172 27.04 29.61 -0.54
N LEU A 173 27.90 28.77 -1.13
CA LEU A 173 27.80 27.31 -1.14
C LEU A 173 28.71 26.72 -0.05
N ASP A 174 28.12 26.10 0.96
CA ASP A 174 28.85 25.44 2.04
C ASP A 174 29.21 24.00 1.69
N ALA A 175 28.23 23.27 1.11
CA ALA A 175 28.44 21.91 0.64
C ALA A 175 27.67 21.66 -0.65
N GLY A 176 28.27 20.89 -1.55
CA GLY A 176 27.67 20.49 -2.80
C GLY A 176 28.19 19.14 -3.24
N ALA A 177 27.28 18.20 -3.49
CA ALA A 177 27.61 16.88 -4.00
C ALA A 177 26.62 16.41 -5.07
N LEU A 178 27.13 15.65 -6.04
CA LEU A 178 26.33 14.87 -6.97
C LEU A 178 26.52 13.39 -6.65
N ARG A 179 25.44 12.63 -6.70
CA ARG A 179 25.41 11.20 -6.43
C ARG A 179 24.77 10.46 -7.60
N VAL A 180 25.38 9.36 -8.03
CA VAL A 180 24.79 8.41 -8.96
C VAL A 180 24.89 7.05 -8.31
N THR A 181 23.77 6.35 -8.23
CA THR A 181 23.75 4.98 -7.73
C THR A 181 23.00 4.08 -8.69
N TRP A 182 23.50 2.89 -8.85
CA TRP A 182 22.85 1.80 -9.52
C TRP A 182 22.91 0.56 -8.63
N GLY A 183 21.84 -0.21 -8.59
CA GLY A 183 21.85 -1.43 -7.81
C GLY A 183 20.74 -2.39 -8.20
N ARG A 184 21.01 -3.65 -7.91
CA ARG A 184 20.08 -4.75 -8.06
C ARG A 184 19.81 -5.38 -6.69
N SER A 185 18.54 -5.67 -6.41
CA SER A 185 18.12 -6.41 -5.23
C SER A 185 17.15 -7.52 -5.60
N THR A 186 17.19 -8.60 -4.85
CA THR A 186 16.34 -9.77 -5.04
C THR A 186 15.40 -9.92 -3.86
N THR A 187 14.14 -10.31 -4.12
CA THR A 187 13.14 -10.60 -3.09
C THR A 187 12.43 -11.90 -3.44
N TYR A 188 12.31 -12.79 -2.47
CA TYR A 188 11.67 -14.09 -2.62
C TYR A 188 10.21 -13.99 -2.17
N LYS A 189 9.26 -13.92 -3.12
CA LYS A 189 7.82 -13.78 -2.86
C LYS A 189 7.03 -15.07 -3.05
N ALA A 190 7.51 -15.98 -3.88
CA ALA A 190 6.87 -17.28 -4.06
C ALA A 190 6.98 -18.12 -2.78
N SER A 191 5.90 -18.81 -2.44
CA SER A 191 5.91 -19.80 -1.37
C SER A 191 6.42 -21.15 -1.86
N ILE A 192 6.78 -22.01 -0.94
CA ILE A 192 7.14 -23.40 -1.28
C ILE A 192 5.98 -24.13 -1.96
N TYR A 193 4.74 -23.76 -1.64
CA TYR A 193 3.54 -24.34 -2.23
C TYR A 193 3.29 -23.88 -3.66
N ASP A 194 3.71 -22.68 -4.04
CA ASP A 194 3.65 -22.21 -5.43
C ASP A 194 4.59 -23.03 -6.34
N ILE A 195 5.67 -23.56 -5.77
CA ILE A 195 6.72 -24.29 -6.50
C ILE A 195 6.41 -25.78 -6.55
N TRP A 196 6.03 -26.38 -5.41
CA TRP A 196 5.88 -27.82 -5.26
C TRP A 196 4.42 -28.29 -5.22
N GLY A 197 3.45 -27.35 -5.10
CA GLY A 197 2.03 -27.63 -4.92
C GLY A 197 1.66 -27.88 -3.47
N SER A 198 0.36 -27.98 -3.26
CA SER A 198 -0.28 -28.30 -1.98
C SER A 198 -1.32 -29.40 -2.14
N TYR A 199 -1.69 -30.00 -1.03
CA TYR A 199 -2.75 -31.00 -0.98
C TYR A 199 -3.92 -30.47 -0.17
N ASN A 200 -5.14 -30.73 -0.63
CA ASN A 200 -6.34 -30.38 0.10
C ASN A 200 -6.80 -31.56 0.95
N LEU A 201 -7.12 -31.28 2.22
CA LEU A 201 -7.86 -32.21 3.06
C LEU A 201 -9.33 -32.17 2.64
N SER A 202 -9.70 -32.95 1.63
CA SER A 202 -11.10 -33.10 1.23
C SER A 202 -11.73 -34.32 1.93
N LYS A 203 -13.06 -34.32 2.01
CA LYS A 203 -13.83 -35.48 2.48
C LYS A 203 -14.08 -36.49 1.35
N ASP A 204 -13.37 -36.35 0.23
CA ASP A 204 -13.54 -37.21 -0.93
C ASP A 204 -13.02 -38.61 -0.64
N THR A 205 -13.72 -39.60 -1.14
CA THR A 205 -13.32 -41.00 -1.00
C THR A 205 -13.21 -41.63 -2.38
N TYR A 206 -12.25 -42.49 -2.55
CA TYR A 206 -12.13 -43.38 -3.71
C TYR A 206 -12.19 -44.83 -3.24
N ASN A 207 -13.15 -45.59 -3.71
CA ASN A 207 -13.42 -46.96 -3.25
C ASN A 207 -13.55 -47.08 -1.72
N GLY A 208 -14.18 -46.10 -1.06
CA GLY A 208 -14.36 -46.10 0.40
C GLY A 208 -13.14 -45.69 1.21
N VAL A 209 -12.02 -45.35 0.56
CA VAL A 209 -10.80 -44.88 1.21
C VAL A 209 -10.71 -43.37 1.04
N SER A 210 -10.45 -42.63 2.14
CA SER A 210 -10.23 -41.19 2.07
C SER A 210 -8.99 -40.87 1.22
N ILE A 211 -9.14 -39.95 0.29
CA ILE A 211 -8.07 -39.48 -0.57
C ILE A 211 -7.67 -38.06 -0.18
N ILE A 212 -6.41 -37.73 -0.35
CA ILE A 212 -5.88 -36.37 -0.21
C ILE A 212 -5.52 -35.89 -1.62
N PRO A 213 -6.45 -35.20 -2.32
CA PRO A 213 -6.20 -34.73 -3.67
C PRO A 213 -5.21 -33.57 -3.67
N ILE A 214 -4.53 -33.41 -4.79
CA ILE A 214 -3.75 -32.19 -5.03
C ILE A 214 -4.69 -30.98 -5.09
N ASP A 215 -4.22 -29.85 -4.58
CA ASP A 215 -4.97 -28.59 -4.67
C ASP A 215 -5.03 -28.13 -6.14
N LYS A 216 -6.22 -28.08 -6.70
CA LYS A 216 -6.47 -27.66 -8.09
C LYS A 216 -6.51 -26.14 -8.27
N ASN A 217 -6.50 -25.36 -7.18
CA ASN A 217 -6.58 -23.90 -7.28
C ASN A 217 -5.34 -23.32 -7.94
N ALA A 218 -4.17 -23.90 -7.71
CA ALA A 218 -2.95 -23.45 -8.34
C ALA A 218 -2.05 -24.63 -8.77
N MET A 219 -1.65 -24.63 -10.04
CA MET A 219 -0.69 -25.59 -10.58
C MET A 219 0.71 -25.28 -10.05
N PRO A 220 1.48 -26.29 -9.57
CA PRO A 220 2.86 -26.13 -9.19
C PRO A 220 3.73 -25.58 -10.34
N ASN A 221 4.62 -24.64 -10.04
CA ASN A 221 5.53 -24.09 -11.03
C ASN A 221 6.97 -24.01 -10.47
N PRO A 222 7.82 -25.00 -10.77
CA PRO A 222 9.21 -25.01 -10.32
C PRO A 222 10.10 -23.97 -11.02
N ASP A 223 9.63 -23.37 -12.13
CA ASP A 223 10.38 -22.37 -12.91
C ASP A 223 10.21 -20.94 -12.41
N LEU A 224 9.55 -20.75 -11.27
CA LEU A 224 9.38 -19.43 -10.68
C LEU A 224 10.75 -18.81 -10.34
N LYS A 225 10.90 -17.54 -10.71
CA LYS A 225 12.10 -16.75 -10.45
C LYS A 225 11.85 -15.78 -9.30
N PRO A 226 12.87 -15.46 -8.49
CA PRO A 226 12.73 -14.41 -7.50
C PRO A 226 12.50 -13.05 -8.17
N VAL A 227 11.73 -12.20 -7.49
CA VAL A 227 11.50 -10.83 -7.92
C VAL A 227 12.81 -10.06 -7.88
N THR A 228 13.16 -9.42 -8.97
CA THR A 228 14.39 -8.64 -9.09
C THR A 228 14.05 -7.17 -9.28
N SER A 229 14.64 -6.31 -8.46
CA SER A 229 14.50 -4.86 -8.55
C SER A 229 15.83 -4.25 -8.97
N THR A 230 15.87 -3.59 -10.12
CA THR A 230 17.03 -2.82 -10.61
C THR A 230 16.69 -1.35 -10.52
N SER A 231 17.52 -0.56 -9.84
CA SER A 231 17.28 0.85 -9.61
C SER A 231 18.46 1.71 -10.02
N TRP A 232 18.15 2.87 -10.60
CA TRP A 232 19.05 3.98 -10.85
C TRP A 232 18.58 5.16 -10.01
N ASN A 233 19.51 5.87 -9.41
CA ASN A 233 19.22 7.09 -8.67
C ASN A 233 20.29 8.14 -8.99
N LEU A 234 19.85 9.34 -9.36
CA LEU A 234 20.67 10.53 -9.53
C LEU A 234 20.25 11.55 -8.48
N GLY A 235 21.15 11.94 -7.59
CA GLY A 235 20.87 12.87 -6.51
C GLY A 235 21.84 14.04 -6.44
N THR A 236 21.38 15.14 -5.90
CA THR A 236 22.21 16.28 -5.53
C THR A 236 21.91 16.70 -4.09
N ASP A 237 22.99 16.97 -3.34
CA ASP A 237 22.95 17.50 -1.97
C ASP A 237 23.58 18.88 -1.98
N LEU A 238 22.83 19.90 -1.62
CA LEU A 238 23.29 21.29 -1.61
C LEU A 238 23.05 21.91 -0.24
N SER A 239 24.05 22.68 0.25
CA SER A 239 23.93 23.45 1.48
C SER A 239 24.44 24.85 1.25
N PHE A 240 23.67 25.84 1.71
CA PHE A 240 23.92 27.25 1.45
C PHE A 240 23.86 28.08 2.73
N LEU A 241 24.57 29.24 2.71
CA LEU A 241 24.46 30.30 3.69
C LEU A 241 24.72 29.82 5.13
N ASN A 242 25.87 29.18 5.36
CA ASN A 242 26.27 28.58 6.63
C ASN A 242 25.27 27.51 7.12
N ASN A 243 24.87 26.62 6.21
CA ASN A 243 23.89 25.53 6.41
C ASN A 243 22.48 26.01 6.84
N LYS A 244 22.13 27.25 6.49
CA LYS A 244 20.78 27.77 6.72
C LYS A 244 19.77 27.18 5.76
N ILE A 245 20.19 26.81 4.56
CA ILE A 245 19.34 26.18 3.54
C ILE A 245 20.03 24.90 3.13
N MET A 246 19.36 23.78 3.32
CA MET A 246 19.77 22.47 2.83
C MET A 246 18.72 21.97 1.84
N PHE A 247 19.16 21.63 0.64
CA PHE A 247 18.32 21.14 -0.44
C PHE A 247 18.86 19.82 -0.97
N VAL A 248 17.96 18.84 -1.08
CA VAL A 248 18.25 17.55 -1.70
C VAL A 248 17.24 17.35 -2.82
N ALA A 249 17.71 16.96 -3.98
CA ALA A 249 16.86 16.54 -5.10
C ALA A 249 17.35 15.21 -5.62
N GLU A 250 16.42 14.30 -5.87
CA GLU A 250 16.69 12.97 -6.38
C GLU A 250 15.74 12.65 -7.55
N ALA A 251 16.29 12.03 -8.58
CA ALA A 251 15.55 11.43 -9.68
C ALA A 251 15.83 9.93 -9.65
N TYR A 252 14.79 9.13 -9.67
CA TYR A 252 14.95 7.67 -9.64
C TYR A 252 14.19 6.99 -10.78
N TYR A 253 14.74 5.86 -11.19
CA TYR A 253 14.13 4.91 -12.10
C TYR A 253 14.33 3.51 -11.53
N LYS A 254 13.24 2.78 -11.31
CA LYS A 254 13.23 1.45 -10.70
C LYS A 254 12.41 0.51 -11.54
N GLN A 255 13.07 -0.51 -12.08
CA GLN A 255 12.44 -1.61 -12.79
C GLN A 255 12.33 -2.82 -11.87
N ILE A 256 11.15 -3.38 -11.77
CA ILE A 256 10.87 -4.58 -10.97
C ILE A 256 10.45 -5.67 -11.94
N ASP A 257 11.31 -6.66 -12.09
CA ASP A 257 11.09 -7.82 -12.95
C ASP A 257 10.68 -9.04 -12.16
N ASN A 258 10.12 -10.01 -12.82
CA ASN A 258 9.68 -11.27 -12.25
C ASN A 258 8.63 -11.10 -11.13
N GLN A 259 7.75 -10.12 -11.25
CA GLN A 259 6.61 -9.97 -10.33
C GLN A 259 5.72 -11.21 -10.39
N LEU A 260 5.39 -11.73 -9.21
CA LEU A 260 4.50 -12.88 -9.07
C LEU A 260 3.07 -12.46 -9.44
N SER A 261 2.49 -13.15 -10.40
CA SER A 261 1.12 -12.96 -10.85
C SER A 261 0.44 -14.33 -11.03
N SER A 262 -0.89 -14.36 -11.03
CA SER A 262 -1.67 -15.56 -11.36
C SER A 262 -2.11 -15.48 -12.82
N ILE A 263 -2.07 -16.59 -13.51
CA ILE A 263 -2.62 -16.78 -14.86
C ILE A 263 -3.72 -17.82 -14.75
N GLU A 264 -4.92 -17.47 -15.18
CA GLU A 264 -6.02 -18.42 -15.26
C GLU A 264 -5.77 -19.42 -16.38
N LEU A 265 -6.07 -20.67 -16.12
CA LEU A 265 -5.90 -21.76 -17.06
C LEU A 265 -7.26 -22.18 -17.64
N ALA A 266 -7.25 -22.64 -18.88
CA ALA A 266 -8.45 -23.20 -19.49
C ALA A 266 -8.90 -24.47 -18.72
N ASN A 267 -10.20 -24.68 -18.61
CA ASN A 267 -10.82 -25.73 -17.79
C ASN A 267 -10.31 -27.16 -18.07
N HIS A 268 -9.76 -27.43 -19.25
CA HIS A 268 -9.19 -28.75 -19.61
C HIS A 268 -7.84 -29.04 -18.94
N ASN A 269 -7.20 -28.06 -18.28
CA ASN A 269 -5.89 -28.24 -17.63
C ASN A 269 -5.99 -28.87 -16.23
N ALA A 270 -7.17 -29.17 -15.73
CA ALA A 270 -7.43 -29.69 -14.39
C ALA A 270 -7.00 -28.77 -13.22
N PHE A 271 -6.37 -27.65 -13.50
CA PHE A 271 -6.02 -26.60 -12.54
C PHE A 271 -6.68 -25.29 -12.93
N ASN A 272 -7.09 -24.49 -11.94
CA ASN A 272 -7.74 -23.21 -12.17
C ASN A 272 -6.74 -22.14 -12.60
N SER A 273 -5.54 -22.15 -12.04
CA SER A 273 -4.53 -21.14 -12.30
C SER A 273 -3.11 -21.68 -12.17
N VAL A 274 -2.14 -20.89 -12.66
CA VAL A 274 -0.71 -21.11 -12.42
C VAL A 274 -0.04 -19.80 -12.00
N ARG A 275 0.88 -19.87 -11.04
CA ARG A 275 1.71 -18.72 -10.68
C ARG A 275 2.77 -18.50 -11.76
N SER A 276 3.00 -17.23 -12.10
CA SER A 276 3.97 -16.81 -13.12
C SER A 276 4.79 -15.62 -12.62
N THR A 277 6.05 -15.58 -13.02
CA THR A 277 6.97 -14.49 -12.74
C THR A 277 7.34 -13.70 -14.00
N LYS A 278 6.41 -13.57 -14.95
CA LYS A 278 6.67 -12.89 -16.23
C LYS A 278 6.14 -11.46 -16.29
N THR A 279 5.71 -10.88 -15.17
CA THR A 279 5.23 -9.49 -15.09
C THR A 279 6.38 -8.56 -14.69
N SER A 280 6.47 -7.39 -15.34
CA SER A 280 7.42 -6.34 -15.00
C SER A 280 6.73 -5.01 -14.80
N LEU A 281 7.19 -4.26 -13.79
CA LEU A 281 6.70 -2.95 -13.41
C LEU A 281 7.86 -1.96 -13.41
N VAL A 282 7.62 -0.75 -13.88
CA VAL A 282 8.58 0.37 -13.81
C VAL A 282 7.99 1.46 -12.92
N ASN A 283 8.79 1.94 -11.97
CA ASN A 283 8.48 3.11 -11.17
C ASN A 283 9.56 4.17 -11.41
N TYR A 284 9.16 5.41 -11.60
CA TYR A 284 10.09 6.53 -11.74
C TYR A 284 9.51 7.79 -11.15
N GLY A 285 10.38 8.68 -10.72
CA GLY A 285 9.90 9.89 -10.06
C GLY A 285 11.01 10.83 -9.65
N LEU A 286 10.58 11.90 -8.98
CA LEU A 286 11.41 12.94 -8.42
C LEU A 286 11.09 13.08 -6.94
N GLU A 287 12.12 13.26 -6.15
CA GLU A 287 12.00 13.53 -4.71
C GLU A 287 12.78 14.80 -4.36
N PHE A 288 12.16 15.65 -3.57
CA PHE A 288 12.75 16.91 -3.11
C PHE A 288 12.64 17.00 -1.59
N SER A 289 13.71 17.47 -0.97
CA SER A 289 13.73 17.81 0.44
C SER A 289 14.38 19.18 0.62
N LEU A 290 13.72 20.06 1.33
CA LEU A 290 14.22 21.39 1.65
C LEU A 290 14.13 21.60 3.15
N ASN A 291 15.24 21.97 3.77
CA ASN A 291 15.30 22.38 5.17
C ASN A 291 15.85 23.78 5.26
N VAL A 292 15.12 24.69 5.91
CA VAL A 292 15.45 26.11 6.01
C VAL A 292 15.51 26.55 7.48
N ARG A 293 16.64 27.10 7.89
CA ARG A 293 16.87 27.72 9.20
C ARG A 293 17.31 29.18 9.00
N PRO A 294 16.37 30.10 8.78
CA PRO A 294 16.73 31.48 8.36
C PRO A 294 17.38 32.27 9.46
N LEU A 295 17.11 31.94 10.72
CA LEU A 295 17.54 32.74 11.88
C LEU A 295 18.93 32.32 12.37
N SER A 296 19.65 33.28 12.98
CA SER A 296 20.92 33.00 13.61
C SER A 296 20.76 32.16 14.88
N ARG A 297 21.71 31.27 15.16
CA ARG A 297 21.75 30.47 16.40
C ARG A 297 21.86 31.31 17.68
N GLN A 298 22.30 32.56 17.57
CA GLN A 298 22.40 33.53 18.70
C GLN A 298 21.08 34.28 18.94
N SER A 299 20.09 34.13 18.06
CA SER A 299 18.78 34.74 18.22
C SER A 299 17.96 34.05 19.31
N ASN A 300 17.11 34.80 20.00
CA ASN A 300 16.09 34.25 20.88
C ASN A 300 15.03 33.39 20.12
N TRP A 301 14.99 33.57 18.82
CA TRP A 301 14.13 32.82 17.90
C TRP A 301 14.94 31.77 17.16
N ASP A 302 14.43 30.54 17.08
CA ASP A 302 14.94 29.49 16.24
C ASP A 302 13.78 28.95 15.42
N LEU A 303 13.85 29.14 14.12
CA LEU A 303 12.84 28.62 13.17
C LEU A 303 13.50 27.61 12.25
N ASN A 304 12.92 26.42 12.21
CA ASN A 304 13.29 25.38 11.26
C ASN A 304 12.05 24.94 10.48
N VAL A 305 12.08 25.06 9.17
CA VAL A 305 11.04 24.61 8.26
C VAL A 305 11.63 23.51 7.39
N ALA A 306 11.08 22.30 7.49
CA ALA A 306 11.45 21.18 6.65
C ALA A 306 10.24 20.80 5.78
N THR A 307 10.48 20.63 4.49
CA THR A 307 9.45 20.17 3.54
C THR A 307 10.00 19.07 2.67
N SER A 308 9.14 18.12 2.34
CA SER A 308 9.42 17.04 1.40
C SER A 308 8.32 16.96 0.35
N LEU A 309 8.70 16.61 -0.88
CA LEU A 309 7.81 16.40 -2.00
C LEU A 309 8.31 15.21 -2.80
N ALA A 310 7.43 14.22 -3.03
CA ALA A 310 7.68 13.11 -3.93
C ALA A 310 6.66 13.13 -5.07
N ILE A 311 7.14 12.94 -6.29
CA ILE A 311 6.35 12.84 -7.51
C ILE A 311 6.64 11.47 -8.10
N ASN A 312 5.64 10.59 -8.13
CA ASN A 312 5.79 9.20 -8.53
C ASN A 312 4.91 8.86 -9.72
N LYS A 313 5.41 7.97 -10.57
CA LYS A 313 4.64 7.31 -11.61
C LYS A 313 5.06 5.86 -11.73
N ASP A 314 4.08 4.98 -11.87
CA ASP A 314 4.24 3.56 -12.11
C ASP A 314 3.67 3.19 -13.48
N VAL A 315 4.27 2.19 -14.13
CA VAL A 315 3.85 1.70 -15.45
C VAL A 315 4.08 0.20 -15.53
N ILE A 316 3.09 -0.53 -16.00
CA ILE A 316 3.23 -1.95 -16.34
C ILE A 316 4.03 -2.06 -17.63
N ALA A 317 5.24 -2.61 -17.54
CA ALA A 317 6.15 -2.72 -18.66
C ALA A 317 6.06 -4.06 -19.40
N LYS A 318 5.64 -5.13 -18.68
CA LYS A 318 5.53 -6.47 -19.27
C LYS A 318 4.42 -7.26 -18.58
N LEU A 319 3.70 -8.06 -19.36
CA LEU A 319 2.71 -9.03 -18.88
C LEU A 319 3.08 -10.44 -19.35
N PRO A 320 2.63 -11.51 -18.65
CA PRO A 320 2.88 -12.89 -19.04
C PRO A 320 2.22 -13.19 -20.39
N ASN A 321 2.79 -14.14 -21.14
CA ASN A 321 2.28 -14.62 -22.43
C ASN A 321 2.12 -13.54 -23.50
N GLU A 322 2.85 -12.40 -23.36
CA GLU A 322 2.84 -11.28 -24.31
C GLU A 322 1.46 -10.66 -24.56
N VAL A 323 0.51 -10.91 -23.64
CA VAL A 323 -0.82 -10.30 -23.71
C VAL A 323 -0.73 -8.79 -23.44
N ARG A 324 -1.66 -8.03 -24.03
CA ARG A 324 -1.70 -6.58 -23.85
C ARG A 324 -2.40 -6.17 -22.56
N GLN A 325 -3.31 -7.01 -22.07
CA GLN A 325 -4.04 -6.78 -20.83
C GLN A 325 -4.46 -8.09 -20.16
N ILE A 326 -4.60 -8.03 -18.85
CA ILE A 326 -5.16 -9.10 -18.01
C ILE A 326 -6.23 -8.45 -17.13
N ILE A 327 -7.47 -8.93 -17.22
CA ILE A 327 -8.57 -8.55 -16.34
C ILE A 327 -8.56 -9.55 -15.20
N ASN A 328 -8.54 -9.07 -13.95
CA ASN A 328 -8.65 -9.95 -12.80
C ASN A 328 -10.08 -10.50 -12.70
N SER A 329 -10.23 -11.68 -12.09
CA SER A 329 -11.52 -12.38 -11.94
C SER A 329 -12.63 -11.53 -11.31
N ASP A 330 -12.25 -10.59 -10.44
CA ASP A 330 -13.21 -9.69 -9.78
C ASP A 330 -13.56 -8.46 -10.64
N ALA A 331 -12.99 -8.35 -11.86
CA ALA A 331 -13.18 -7.26 -12.82
C ALA A 331 -13.00 -5.82 -12.24
N GLU A 332 -12.35 -5.71 -11.09
CA GLU A 332 -12.10 -4.42 -10.42
C GLU A 332 -10.79 -3.77 -10.90
N VAL A 333 -9.84 -4.59 -11.34
CA VAL A 333 -8.50 -4.16 -11.77
C VAL A 333 -8.13 -4.79 -13.08
N VAL A 334 -7.63 -3.96 -13.99
CA VAL A 334 -7.03 -4.40 -15.23
C VAL A 334 -5.55 -4.05 -15.25
N ASN A 335 -4.73 -5.05 -15.48
CA ASN A 335 -3.33 -4.86 -15.79
C ASN A 335 -3.16 -4.71 -17.31
N LYS A 336 -2.86 -3.51 -17.76
CA LYS A 336 -2.67 -3.19 -19.19
C LYS A 336 -1.28 -2.62 -19.41
N LEU A 337 -0.60 -3.08 -20.46
CA LEU A 337 0.72 -2.55 -20.85
C LEU A 337 0.66 -1.04 -21.04
N GLY A 338 1.62 -0.33 -20.43
CA GLY A 338 1.71 1.12 -20.50
C GLY A 338 0.79 1.88 -19.54
N SER A 339 -0.10 1.21 -18.81
CA SER A 339 -0.95 1.83 -17.79
C SER A 339 -0.35 1.70 -16.38
N ASN A 340 -0.95 2.42 -15.42
CA ASN A 340 -0.63 2.29 -14.01
C ASN A 340 -0.99 0.88 -13.50
N ALA A 341 -0.23 0.37 -12.54
CA ALA A 341 -0.46 -0.96 -11.97
C ALA A 341 -1.77 -1.07 -11.15
N MET A 342 -2.30 0.06 -10.69
CA MET A 342 -3.52 0.17 -9.88
C MET A 342 -4.55 1.08 -10.56
N GLY A 343 -4.67 0.97 -11.89
CA GLY A 343 -5.70 1.68 -12.64
C GLY A 343 -7.08 1.08 -12.40
N ASN A 344 -8.07 1.91 -12.08
CA ASN A 344 -9.44 1.48 -11.88
C ASN A 344 -10.10 1.15 -13.23
N TYR A 345 -10.82 0.05 -13.31
CA TYR A 345 -11.51 -0.42 -14.51
C TYR A 345 -13.00 -0.18 -14.35
N LEU A 346 -13.50 0.92 -14.92
CA LEU A 346 -14.81 1.47 -14.63
C LEU A 346 -15.65 1.74 -15.88
N TYR A 347 -16.96 1.64 -15.73
CA TYR A 347 -17.91 2.24 -16.69
C TYR A 347 -17.84 3.76 -16.63
N VAL A 348 -17.81 4.42 -17.80
CA VAL A 348 -17.84 5.87 -17.88
C VAL A 348 -19.27 6.35 -17.79
N TYR A 349 -19.64 6.95 -16.68
CA TYR A 349 -20.95 7.53 -16.43
C TYR A 349 -21.06 8.92 -17.07
N LYS A 350 -22.19 9.19 -17.75
CA LYS A 350 -22.46 10.46 -18.45
C LYS A 350 -23.72 11.17 -17.96
N GLY A 351 -24.53 10.55 -17.13
CA GLY A 351 -25.79 11.07 -16.64
C GLY A 351 -26.86 9.99 -16.56
N VAL A 352 -28.10 10.42 -16.61
CA VAL A 352 -29.30 9.57 -16.53
C VAL A 352 -30.15 9.76 -17.78
N TYR A 353 -30.71 8.68 -18.30
CA TYR A 353 -31.69 8.78 -19.39
C TYR A 353 -32.93 9.53 -18.87
N ALA A 354 -33.23 10.71 -19.44
CA ALA A 354 -34.35 11.51 -19.00
C ALA A 354 -35.69 10.86 -19.38
N THR A 355 -35.76 10.34 -20.62
CA THR A 355 -36.94 9.66 -21.17
C THR A 355 -36.54 8.34 -21.84
N ASP A 356 -37.52 7.52 -22.18
CA ASP A 356 -37.27 6.25 -22.88
C ASP A 356 -36.78 6.45 -24.32
N GLU A 357 -37.08 7.60 -24.93
CA GLU A 357 -36.65 7.96 -26.27
C GLU A 357 -35.17 8.32 -26.33
N ASP A 358 -34.58 8.72 -25.20
CA ASP A 358 -33.15 9.03 -25.11
C ASP A 358 -32.25 7.78 -25.13
N VAL A 359 -32.83 6.59 -24.94
CA VAL A 359 -32.08 5.34 -24.93
C VAL A 359 -31.70 4.97 -26.38
N PRO A 360 -30.40 4.75 -26.66
CA PRO A 360 -29.95 4.39 -28.01
C PRO A 360 -30.61 3.11 -28.52
N VAL A 361 -30.93 3.12 -29.80
CA VAL A 361 -31.51 1.99 -30.53
C VAL A 361 -30.53 1.57 -31.63
N ASN A 362 -30.24 0.29 -31.72
CA ASN A 362 -29.41 -0.25 -32.78
C ASN A 362 -30.10 -0.08 -34.14
N PRO A 363 -29.55 0.70 -35.06
CA PRO A 363 -30.20 1.02 -36.33
C PRO A 363 -30.31 -0.22 -37.27
N LEU A 364 -29.54 -1.27 -37.01
CA LEU A 364 -29.56 -2.50 -37.81
C LEU A 364 -30.61 -3.52 -37.32
N THR A 365 -30.80 -3.62 -36.01
CA THR A 365 -31.70 -4.63 -35.40
C THR A 365 -32.99 -4.04 -34.87
N GLY A 366 -33.05 -2.72 -34.62
CA GLY A 366 -34.16 -2.07 -33.96
C GLY A 366 -34.24 -2.32 -32.44
N GLU A 367 -33.23 -3.01 -31.86
CA GLU A 367 -33.19 -3.29 -30.43
C GLU A 367 -32.62 -2.10 -29.63
N ARG A 368 -33.22 -1.79 -28.48
CA ARG A 368 -32.68 -0.81 -27.55
C ARG A 368 -31.38 -1.29 -26.92
N LEU A 369 -30.55 -0.36 -26.49
CA LEU A 369 -29.38 -0.62 -25.65
C LEU A 369 -29.79 -1.49 -24.45
N ARG A 370 -28.99 -2.50 -24.17
CA ARG A 370 -29.24 -3.46 -23.08
C ARG A 370 -27.99 -3.75 -22.27
N MET A 371 -28.18 -4.19 -21.03
CA MET A 371 -27.08 -4.73 -20.22
C MET A 371 -26.77 -6.12 -20.71
N GLY A 372 -25.48 -6.38 -20.98
CA GLY A 372 -24.97 -7.72 -21.33
C GLY A 372 -24.93 -8.63 -20.11
N GLY A 373 -25.14 -9.91 -20.33
CA GLY A 373 -25.14 -10.92 -19.28
C GLY A 373 -25.56 -12.28 -19.83
N ASN A 374 -25.75 -13.24 -18.95
CA ASN A 374 -26.27 -14.55 -19.33
C ASN A 374 -27.64 -14.37 -20.01
N THR A 375 -27.90 -15.07 -21.09
CA THR A 375 -29.05 -14.90 -21.98
C THR A 375 -30.44 -14.92 -21.33
N SER A 376 -30.54 -15.40 -20.09
CA SER A 376 -31.77 -15.41 -19.30
C SER A 376 -32.06 -14.11 -18.53
N THR A 377 -31.16 -13.15 -18.51
CA THR A 377 -31.23 -11.95 -17.64
C THR A 377 -30.89 -10.65 -18.37
N GLN A 378 -31.33 -10.49 -19.61
CA GLN A 378 -31.14 -9.25 -20.38
C GLN A 378 -32.09 -8.17 -19.87
N ALA A 379 -31.55 -6.97 -19.55
CA ALA A 379 -32.36 -5.81 -19.23
C ALA A 379 -32.07 -4.69 -20.22
N TYR A 380 -33.11 -4.21 -20.91
CA TYR A 380 -33.04 -3.00 -21.72
C TYR A 380 -33.01 -1.76 -20.82
N PHE A 381 -32.23 -0.77 -21.22
CA PHE A 381 -32.21 0.53 -20.54
C PHE A 381 -33.50 1.29 -20.77
N LYS A 382 -33.87 2.13 -19.81
CA LYS A 382 -35.07 3.00 -19.84
C LYS A 382 -34.81 4.30 -19.09
N ALA A 383 -35.80 5.17 -19.09
CA ALA A 383 -35.80 6.42 -18.30
C ALA A 383 -35.44 6.13 -16.83
N GLY A 384 -34.59 6.99 -16.25
CA GLY A 384 -34.07 6.83 -14.88
C GLY A 384 -32.85 5.88 -14.73
N ASP A 385 -32.45 5.16 -15.77
CA ASP A 385 -31.24 4.33 -15.77
C ASP A 385 -29.97 5.16 -16.04
N PRO A 386 -28.79 4.71 -15.61
CA PRO A 386 -27.53 5.39 -15.87
C PRO A 386 -27.15 5.36 -17.35
N ILE A 387 -26.61 6.45 -17.86
CA ILE A 387 -25.97 6.50 -19.18
C ILE A 387 -24.51 6.07 -19.02
N TRP A 388 -24.20 4.85 -19.42
CA TRP A 388 -22.82 4.40 -19.56
C TRP A 388 -22.40 4.43 -21.02
N VAL A 389 -21.12 4.73 -21.26
CA VAL A 389 -20.59 4.79 -22.61
C VAL A 389 -20.43 3.37 -23.16
N ASP A 390 -21.07 3.08 -24.27
CA ASP A 390 -20.82 1.91 -25.09
C ASP A 390 -19.52 2.18 -25.89
N VAL A 391 -18.43 1.55 -25.47
CA VAL A 391 -17.08 1.83 -25.98
C VAL A 391 -16.84 1.12 -27.33
N ASN A 392 -17.42 -0.04 -27.51
CA ASN A 392 -17.24 -0.87 -28.70
C ASN A 392 -18.35 -0.66 -29.76
N GLY A 393 -19.46 0.01 -29.40
CA GLY A 393 -20.56 0.34 -30.29
C GLY A 393 -21.46 -0.83 -30.66
N ASP A 394 -21.51 -1.88 -29.82
CA ASP A 394 -22.30 -3.08 -30.09
C ASP A 394 -23.73 -3.03 -29.52
N TYR A 395 -24.11 -1.92 -28.86
CA TYR A 395 -25.38 -1.70 -28.18
C TYR A 395 -25.63 -2.66 -27.01
N ILE A 396 -24.56 -3.21 -26.44
CA ILE A 396 -24.59 -4.06 -25.25
C ILE A 396 -23.58 -3.52 -24.25
N ILE A 397 -24.02 -3.06 -23.08
CA ILE A 397 -23.13 -2.65 -22.00
C ILE A 397 -22.63 -3.88 -21.26
N ASP A 398 -21.35 -4.19 -21.40
CA ASP A 398 -20.71 -5.33 -20.72
C ASP A 398 -19.29 -4.95 -20.22
N GLU A 399 -18.50 -5.94 -19.77
CA GLU A 399 -17.14 -5.71 -19.26
C GLU A 399 -16.18 -5.09 -20.29
N LYS A 400 -16.51 -5.14 -21.60
CA LYS A 400 -15.69 -4.55 -22.65
C LYS A 400 -15.86 -3.04 -22.76
N ASP A 401 -16.92 -2.49 -22.15
CA ASP A 401 -17.21 -1.04 -22.11
C ASP A 401 -16.58 -0.34 -20.92
N LYS A 402 -15.95 -1.09 -20.04
CA LYS A 402 -15.11 -0.51 -19.01
C LYS A 402 -13.80 0.00 -19.58
N VAL A 403 -13.32 1.09 -19.02
CA VAL A 403 -12.01 1.67 -19.37
C VAL A 403 -11.19 1.92 -18.12
N ILE A 404 -9.86 1.94 -18.29
CA ILE A 404 -8.96 2.35 -17.21
C ILE A 404 -9.07 3.86 -17.06
N VAL A 405 -9.57 4.30 -15.90
CA VAL A 405 -9.78 5.71 -15.60
C VAL A 405 -9.41 6.00 -14.13
N GLY A 406 -8.94 7.21 -13.88
CA GLY A 406 -8.48 7.60 -12.56
C GLY A 406 -7.11 7.07 -12.18
N ASN A 407 -6.67 7.45 -11.00
CA ASN A 407 -5.41 7.06 -10.41
C ASN A 407 -5.56 6.90 -8.89
N SER A 408 -5.68 5.68 -8.42
CA SER A 408 -5.79 5.37 -6.99
C SER A 408 -4.49 5.67 -6.22
N GLN A 409 -3.34 5.60 -6.90
CA GLN A 409 -2.06 5.95 -6.32
C GLN A 409 -1.80 7.46 -6.48
N PRO A 410 -1.48 8.18 -5.38
CA PRO A 410 -1.21 9.61 -5.48
C PRO A 410 0.01 9.89 -6.34
N ARG A 411 -0.10 10.84 -7.28
CA ARG A 411 1.05 11.27 -8.09
C ARG A 411 1.99 12.17 -7.33
N MET A 412 1.49 12.91 -6.34
CA MET A 412 2.28 13.83 -5.53
C MET A 412 1.94 13.62 -4.06
N THR A 413 2.95 13.40 -3.24
CA THR A 413 2.85 13.30 -1.78
C THR A 413 3.93 14.12 -1.12
N GLY A 414 3.67 14.64 0.05
CA GLY A 414 4.68 15.38 0.77
C GLY A 414 4.27 15.78 2.18
N GLY A 415 5.17 16.48 2.84
CA GLY A 415 4.95 16.96 4.18
C GLY A 415 5.68 18.25 4.47
N ILE A 416 5.19 18.98 5.45
CA ILE A 416 5.77 20.20 5.96
C ILE A 416 5.87 20.09 7.48
N SER A 417 7.06 20.29 8.02
CA SER A 417 7.31 20.35 9.47
C SER A 417 7.87 21.74 9.82
N ILE A 418 7.22 22.37 10.77
CA ILE A 418 7.61 23.71 11.26
C ILE A 418 7.95 23.57 12.73
N ASN A 419 9.19 23.90 13.09
CA ASN A 419 9.66 23.94 14.46
C ASN A 419 10.06 25.38 14.77
N LEU A 420 9.32 26.01 15.65
CA LEU A 420 9.55 27.36 16.12
C LEU A 420 9.87 27.35 17.60
N ARG A 421 10.99 27.90 17.99
CA ARG A 421 11.35 28.12 19.38
C ARG A 421 11.57 29.61 19.64
N TYR A 422 10.97 30.09 20.70
CA TYR A 422 11.18 31.43 21.23
C TYR A 422 11.47 31.36 22.71
N LYS A 423 12.73 31.60 23.11
CA LYS A 423 13.17 31.46 24.50
C LYS A 423 12.75 30.10 25.10
N ALA A 424 11.81 30.10 26.06
CA ALA A 424 11.31 28.95 26.77
C ALA A 424 10.13 28.23 26.06
N PHE A 425 9.56 28.84 25.02
CA PHE A 425 8.48 28.27 24.23
C PHE A 425 8.99 27.54 23.00
N SER A 426 8.40 26.39 22.71
CA SER A 426 8.59 25.69 21.44
C SER A 426 7.25 25.25 20.86
N ILE A 427 7.08 25.42 19.55
CA ILE A 427 5.90 25.04 18.80
C ILE A 427 6.37 24.15 17.65
N ASN A 428 5.80 22.95 17.54
CA ASN A 428 6.05 22.03 16.45
C ASN A 428 4.74 21.73 15.75
N THR A 429 4.73 21.83 14.44
CA THR A 429 3.57 21.54 13.60
C THR A 429 4.00 20.63 12.47
N ASN A 430 3.22 19.57 12.23
CA ASN A 430 3.42 18.65 11.13
C ASN A 430 2.18 18.62 10.24
N CYS A 431 2.39 18.84 8.95
CA CYS A 431 1.37 18.76 7.93
C CYS A 431 1.76 17.71 6.89
N SER A 432 0.77 17.09 6.26
CA SER A 432 0.95 16.18 5.13
C SER A 432 -0.02 16.54 4.01
N PHE A 433 0.35 16.24 2.79
CA PHE A 433 -0.53 16.42 1.64
C PHE A 433 -0.39 15.28 0.64
N THR A 434 -1.51 15.01 -0.02
CA THR A 434 -1.64 14.07 -1.12
C THR A 434 -2.38 14.77 -2.23
N LEU A 435 -1.83 14.78 -3.45
CA LEU A 435 -2.42 15.48 -4.58
C LEU A 435 -2.50 14.57 -5.80
N ARG A 436 -3.48 14.83 -6.66
CA ARG A 436 -3.73 14.08 -7.90
C ARG A 436 -3.95 12.60 -7.62
N ARG A 437 -4.92 12.32 -6.78
CA ARG A 437 -5.41 10.99 -6.43
C ARG A 437 -6.91 10.94 -6.65
N ASP A 438 -7.39 9.85 -7.23
CA ASP A 438 -8.82 9.59 -7.38
C ASP A 438 -9.24 8.53 -6.36
N ILE A 439 -10.42 8.72 -5.77
CA ILE A 439 -11.02 7.82 -4.79
C ILE A 439 -12.39 7.39 -5.32
N ILE A 440 -12.72 6.13 -5.15
CA ILE A 440 -14.07 5.62 -5.41
C ILE A 440 -14.82 5.57 -4.08
N ASN A 441 -15.85 6.42 -3.97
CA ASN A 441 -16.71 6.51 -2.80
C ASN A 441 -17.70 5.34 -2.75
N LYS A 442 -17.15 4.16 -2.44
CA LYS A 442 -17.94 2.91 -2.34
C LYS A 442 -18.95 2.99 -1.20
N ALA A 443 -18.64 3.70 -0.13
CA ALA A 443 -19.56 3.89 1.00
C ALA A 443 -20.83 4.63 0.57
N LEU A 444 -20.72 5.65 -0.31
CA LEU A 444 -21.88 6.35 -0.88
C LEU A 444 -22.66 5.44 -1.83
N ALA A 445 -21.96 4.70 -2.69
CA ALA A 445 -22.58 3.74 -3.60
C ALA A 445 -23.40 2.68 -2.83
N ASP A 446 -22.85 2.13 -1.75
CA ASP A 446 -23.53 1.15 -0.91
C ASP A 446 -24.76 1.75 -0.20
N ARG A 447 -24.71 3.01 0.22
CA ARG A 447 -25.88 3.73 0.76
C ARG A 447 -26.99 3.88 -0.27
N PHE A 448 -26.65 4.24 -1.51
CA PHE A 448 -27.65 4.36 -2.59
C PHE A 448 -28.22 3.00 -2.99
N ARG A 449 -27.41 1.95 -3.01
CA ARG A 449 -27.87 0.57 -3.26
C ARG A 449 -28.85 0.09 -2.19
N ALA A 450 -28.74 0.57 -0.96
CA ALA A 450 -29.67 0.22 0.10
C ALA A 450 -31.12 0.61 -0.19
N TYR A 451 -31.35 1.67 -0.95
CA TYR A 451 -32.72 2.04 -1.40
C TYR A 451 -33.29 1.02 -2.39
N GLY A 452 -32.46 0.47 -3.26
CA GLY A 452 -32.87 -0.48 -4.31
C GLY A 452 -32.99 -1.95 -3.87
N THR A 453 -32.82 -2.26 -2.59
CA THR A 453 -32.85 -3.64 -2.10
C THR A 453 -33.78 -3.77 -0.89
N PRO A 454 -35.11 -3.85 -1.08
CA PRO A 454 -36.02 -4.11 0.02
C PRO A 454 -35.83 -5.53 0.53
N VAL A 455 -35.44 -5.69 1.76
CA VAL A 455 -35.38 -6.98 2.42
C VAL A 455 -36.77 -7.27 3.01
N ALA A 456 -37.59 -8.06 2.28
CA ALA A 456 -38.83 -8.64 2.80
C ALA A 456 -39.66 -7.71 3.72
N GLY A 457 -39.93 -6.48 3.27
CA GLY A 457 -40.70 -5.48 4.02
C GLY A 457 -39.95 -4.80 5.18
N LYS A 458 -38.65 -5.01 5.31
CA LYS A 458 -37.80 -4.32 6.29
C LYS A 458 -36.62 -3.67 5.58
N VAL A 459 -36.39 -2.39 5.87
CA VAL A 459 -35.17 -1.71 5.46
C VAL A 459 -34.00 -2.26 6.27
N ASN A 460 -32.97 -2.73 5.59
CA ASN A 460 -31.76 -3.19 6.29
C ASN A 460 -30.95 -1.97 6.76
N LEU A 461 -31.12 -1.57 8.00
CA LEU A 461 -30.48 -0.42 8.63
C LEU A 461 -29.12 -0.75 9.26
N THR A 462 -28.58 -1.95 9.05
CA THR A 462 -27.33 -2.38 9.67
C THR A 462 -26.10 -2.01 8.82
N GLY A 463 -25.11 -1.41 9.45
CA GLY A 463 -23.82 -1.09 8.84
C GLY A 463 -23.87 0.01 7.80
N SER A 464 -23.29 -0.24 6.63
CA SER A 464 -23.28 0.67 5.48
C SER A 464 -24.66 0.90 4.85
N GLY A 465 -25.68 0.17 5.31
CA GLY A 465 -27.06 0.31 4.85
C GLY A 465 -27.86 1.44 5.52
N ALA A 466 -27.23 2.33 6.29
CA ALA A 466 -27.91 3.50 6.82
C ALA A 466 -28.40 4.40 5.67
N LEU A 467 -29.71 4.64 5.62
CA LEU A 467 -30.31 5.49 4.60
C LEU A 467 -29.79 6.93 4.72
N THR A 468 -29.38 7.50 3.61
CA THR A 468 -29.10 8.93 3.49
C THR A 468 -30.42 9.67 3.20
N PRO A 469 -30.60 10.92 3.66
CA PRO A 469 -31.76 11.71 3.28
C PRO A 469 -31.83 11.84 1.76
N ILE A 470 -32.95 11.42 1.17
CA ILE A 470 -33.18 11.47 -0.30
C ILE A 470 -33.05 12.89 -0.82
N GLU A 471 -33.58 13.85 -0.06
CA GLU A 471 -33.60 15.27 -0.40
C GLU A 471 -32.19 15.89 -0.50
N ALA A 472 -31.18 15.21 0.03
CA ALA A 472 -29.80 15.68 -0.08
C ALA A 472 -29.15 15.42 -1.45
N TYR A 473 -29.79 14.62 -2.31
CA TYR A 473 -29.26 14.21 -3.61
C TYR A 473 -30.28 14.38 -4.72
N ASN A 474 -29.82 14.83 -5.88
CA ASN A 474 -30.64 15.04 -7.06
C ASN A 474 -30.85 13.71 -7.82
N PHE A 475 -31.79 12.88 -7.36
CA PHE A 475 -32.19 11.63 -8.01
C PHE A 475 -33.23 11.87 -9.11
N TRP A 476 -33.22 10.98 -10.10
CA TRP A 476 -34.19 10.93 -11.15
C TRP A 476 -35.56 10.49 -10.60
N THR A 477 -36.59 11.27 -10.96
CA THR A 477 -38.01 10.95 -10.73
C THR A 477 -38.82 11.43 -11.95
N GLU A 478 -40.04 11.00 -12.08
CA GLU A 478 -40.93 11.47 -13.17
C GLU A 478 -41.13 13.01 -13.19
N ASP A 479 -41.04 13.63 -12.00
CA ASP A 479 -41.11 15.10 -11.85
C ASP A 479 -39.73 15.78 -12.00
N ASN A 480 -38.65 15.05 -11.97
CA ASN A 480 -37.26 15.54 -12.06
C ASN A 480 -36.43 14.68 -13.00
N ILE A 481 -36.69 14.78 -14.29
CA ILE A 481 -36.04 13.97 -15.32
C ILE A 481 -34.57 14.35 -15.60
N TYR A 482 -34.14 15.58 -15.28
CA TYR A 482 -32.78 16.08 -15.45
C TYR A 482 -31.98 15.93 -14.14
N ALA A 483 -31.75 14.72 -13.72
CA ALA A 483 -31.14 14.42 -12.46
C ALA A 483 -29.66 14.02 -12.59
N GLN A 484 -28.93 14.17 -11.49
CA GLN A 484 -27.52 13.74 -11.41
C GLN A 484 -27.39 12.25 -11.13
N TYR A 485 -28.35 11.66 -10.42
CA TYR A 485 -28.28 10.25 -9.98
C TYR A 485 -29.46 9.46 -10.56
N PRO A 486 -29.25 8.17 -10.88
CA PRO A 486 -30.31 7.28 -11.35
C PRO A 486 -31.47 7.14 -10.37
N ASN A 487 -32.57 6.56 -10.84
CA ASN A 487 -33.76 6.28 -10.01
C ASN A 487 -33.42 5.25 -8.91
N PRO A 488 -33.50 5.62 -7.61
CA PRO A 488 -33.20 4.72 -6.50
C PRO A 488 -34.34 3.77 -6.14
N PHE A 489 -35.56 4.01 -6.66
CA PHE A 489 -36.79 3.31 -6.25
C PHE A 489 -37.23 2.23 -7.21
N ASP A 490 -36.59 2.09 -8.37
CA ASP A 490 -36.91 1.01 -9.29
C ASP A 490 -36.17 -0.27 -8.91
N TYR A 491 -36.81 -1.08 -8.08
CA TYR A 491 -36.26 -2.34 -7.59
C TYR A 491 -36.02 -3.39 -8.69
N THR A 492 -36.68 -3.24 -9.85
CA THR A 492 -36.48 -4.15 -10.98
C THR A 492 -35.08 -4.04 -11.58
N ARG A 493 -34.38 -2.92 -11.33
CA ARG A 493 -33.04 -2.64 -11.85
C ARG A 493 -31.92 -3.16 -10.94
N SER A 494 -32.23 -3.50 -9.70
CA SER A 494 -31.23 -3.82 -8.65
C SER A 494 -30.40 -5.08 -8.93
N SER A 495 -30.93 -6.03 -9.71
CA SER A 495 -30.28 -7.33 -9.95
C SER A 495 -29.43 -7.37 -11.23
N ILE A 496 -29.76 -6.59 -12.25
CA ILE A 496 -29.14 -6.69 -13.58
C ILE A 496 -28.32 -5.42 -13.89
N ILE A 497 -28.97 -4.27 -13.99
CA ILE A 497 -28.29 -3.00 -14.31
C ILE A 497 -27.45 -2.52 -13.13
N GLN A 498 -28.01 -2.63 -11.90
CA GLN A 498 -27.36 -2.13 -10.69
C GLN A 498 -26.94 -0.66 -10.82
N PRO A 499 -27.88 0.29 -10.92
CA PRO A 499 -27.57 1.68 -11.24
C PRO A 499 -26.52 2.33 -10.32
N PHE A 500 -26.43 1.85 -9.08
CA PHE A 500 -25.49 2.34 -8.06
C PHE A 500 -24.32 1.37 -7.81
N ARG A 501 -23.92 0.64 -8.84
CA ARG A 501 -22.68 -0.15 -8.77
C ARG A 501 -21.48 0.78 -8.58
N TYR A 502 -20.49 0.37 -7.78
CA TYR A 502 -19.34 1.22 -7.46
C TYR A 502 -18.27 1.26 -8.56
N ASP A 503 -18.29 0.32 -9.51
CA ASP A 503 -17.35 0.21 -10.61
C ASP A 503 -17.71 1.13 -11.79
N GLN A 504 -18.08 2.37 -11.49
CA GLN A 504 -18.40 3.43 -12.44
C GLN A 504 -17.85 4.78 -11.99
N THR A 505 -17.68 5.71 -12.93
CA THR A 505 -17.10 7.04 -12.63
C THR A 505 -18.04 7.96 -11.85
N LEU A 506 -19.33 7.61 -11.68
CA LEU A 506 -20.29 8.36 -10.85
C LEU A 506 -19.78 8.56 -9.41
N PHE A 507 -19.10 7.57 -8.85
CA PHE A 507 -18.59 7.58 -7.49
C PHE A 507 -17.09 7.89 -7.41
N MET A 508 -16.47 8.28 -8.53
CA MET A 508 -15.06 8.68 -8.56
C MET A 508 -14.93 10.15 -8.20
N GLU A 509 -14.21 10.45 -7.14
CA GLU A 509 -14.02 11.78 -6.58
C GLU A 509 -12.53 12.12 -6.44
N ASP A 510 -12.22 13.44 -6.37
CA ASP A 510 -10.87 13.93 -6.08
C ASP A 510 -10.50 13.61 -4.62
N GLY A 511 -9.60 12.65 -4.46
CA GLY A 511 -9.05 12.23 -3.17
C GLY A 511 -7.84 13.06 -2.70
N SER A 512 -7.59 14.20 -3.31
CA SER A 512 -6.52 15.11 -2.87
C SER A 512 -6.86 15.75 -1.53
N TYR A 513 -5.85 15.87 -0.67
CA TYR A 513 -6.01 16.51 0.63
C TYR A 513 -4.74 17.21 1.12
N PHE A 514 -4.93 18.19 2.02
CA PHE A 514 -3.92 18.77 2.89
C PHE A 514 -4.37 18.59 4.34
N LYS A 515 -3.51 18.03 5.18
CA LYS A 515 -3.83 17.69 6.56
C LYS A 515 -2.87 18.35 7.54
N ILE A 516 -3.41 18.97 8.56
CA ILE A 516 -2.68 19.37 9.76
C ILE A 516 -2.70 18.17 10.71
N ASN A 517 -1.61 17.41 10.72
CA ASN A 517 -1.51 16.17 11.49
C ASN A 517 -1.48 16.44 12.99
N GLY A 518 -0.67 17.43 13.40
CA GLY A 518 -0.54 17.75 14.80
C GLY A 518 0.17 19.07 15.07
N ILE A 519 -0.15 19.63 16.21
CA ILE A 519 0.53 20.77 16.82
C ILE A 519 0.93 20.37 18.22
N SER A 520 2.18 20.65 18.59
CA SER A 520 2.65 20.54 19.97
C SER A 520 3.27 21.86 20.42
N VAL A 521 2.92 22.27 21.63
CA VAL A 521 3.46 23.46 22.29
C VAL A 521 4.11 23.00 23.58
N ALA A 522 5.35 23.41 23.81
CA ALA A 522 6.04 23.13 25.04
C ALA A 522 6.56 24.42 25.67
N TYR A 523 6.45 24.52 26.97
CA TYR A 523 6.99 25.61 27.77
C TYR A 523 7.92 25.07 28.83
N THR A 524 9.19 25.47 28.77
CA THR A 524 10.20 25.11 29.77
C THR A 524 10.23 26.18 30.85
N ILE A 525 9.89 25.80 32.08
CA ILE A 525 9.88 26.73 33.21
C ILE A 525 11.31 27.20 33.50
N PRO A 526 11.56 28.52 33.62
CA PRO A 526 12.89 29.03 33.89
C PRO A 526 13.47 28.49 35.21
N LYS A 527 14.73 28.11 35.20
CA LYS A 527 15.43 27.50 36.34
C LYS A 527 15.27 28.29 37.64
N LYS A 528 15.33 29.62 37.60
CA LYS A 528 15.13 30.49 38.78
C LYS A 528 13.84 30.23 39.54
N MET A 529 12.80 29.75 38.87
CA MET A 529 11.52 29.41 39.51
C MET A 529 11.50 28.00 40.09
N LEU A 530 12.42 27.12 39.67
CA LEU A 530 12.52 25.73 40.04
C LEU A 530 13.51 25.48 41.17
N ASP A 531 14.46 26.39 41.41
CA ASP A 531 15.55 26.26 42.39
C ASP A 531 14.98 26.04 43.82
N PHE A 532 13.86 26.68 44.15
CA PHE A 532 13.19 26.53 45.44
C PHE A 532 12.68 25.08 45.64
N PHE A 533 12.24 24.41 44.58
CA PHE A 533 11.70 23.06 44.61
C PHE A 533 12.75 21.96 44.40
N ARG A 534 14.03 22.32 44.23
CA ARG A 534 15.13 21.40 43.88
C ARG A 534 14.88 20.59 42.62
N ILE A 535 14.14 21.15 41.65
CA ILE A 535 13.85 20.56 40.36
C ILE A 535 14.84 21.13 39.35
N SER A 536 15.56 20.26 38.65
CA SER A 536 16.57 20.69 37.68
C SER A 536 15.94 21.18 36.36
N ARG A 537 14.81 20.63 35.99
CA ARG A 537 14.05 21.02 34.79
C ARG A 537 12.57 20.68 34.95
N CYS A 538 11.69 21.58 34.51
CA CYS A 538 10.26 21.31 34.40
C CYS A 538 9.77 21.82 33.04
N GLN A 539 9.06 20.98 32.30
CA GLN A 539 8.49 21.31 31.01
C GLN A 539 7.02 20.93 30.96
N LEU A 540 6.19 21.88 30.57
CA LEU A 540 4.78 21.70 30.30
C LEU A 540 4.61 21.42 28.81
N ASN A 541 3.91 20.37 28.46
CA ASN A 541 3.67 19.97 27.08
C ASN A 541 2.16 19.92 26.81
N PHE A 542 1.76 20.53 25.72
CA PHE A 542 0.42 20.41 25.16
C PHE A 542 0.54 19.90 23.73
N SER A 543 -0.20 18.87 23.36
CA SER A 543 -0.24 18.42 21.98
C SER A 543 -1.68 18.08 21.56
N MET A 544 -1.95 18.36 20.30
CA MET A 544 -3.19 18.02 19.62
C MET A 544 -2.87 17.32 18.31
N ASN A 545 -3.43 16.13 18.11
CA ASN A 545 -3.25 15.34 16.90
C ASN A 545 -4.57 15.22 16.12
N ASN A 546 -4.43 14.97 14.82
CA ASN A 546 -5.54 14.83 13.88
C ASN A 546 -6.45 16.05 13.88
N ILE A 547 -5.85 17.24 13.62
CA ILE A 547 -6.50 18.54 13.81
C ILE A 547 -7.55 18.77 12.74
N TYR A 548 -7.13 18.78 11.46
CA TYR A 548 -8.03 19.05 10.35
C TYR A 548 -7.48 18.55 9.01
N THR A 549 -8.37 18.04 8.17
CA THR A 549 -8.08 17.62 6.79
C THR A 549 -8.89 18.48 5.83
N PHE A 550 -8.20 19.24 4.99
CA PHE A 550 -8.80 19.98 3.88
C PHE A 550 -8.89 19.06 2.68
N SER A 551 -10.08 18.75 2.20
CA SER A 551 -10.33 17.89 1.04
C SER A 551 -11.63 18.28 0.35
N LYS A 552 -11.74 17.99 -0.95
CA LYS A 552 -12.99 18.07 -1.70
C LYS A 552 -13.78 16.77 -1.68
N TYR A 553 -13.19 15.71 -1.14
CA TYR A 553 -13.82 14.41 -1.03
C TYR A 553 -15.07 14.48 -0.14
N SER A 554 -16.20 13.95 -0.63
CA SER A 554 -17.48 13.99 0.06
C SER A 554 -17.62 12.98 1.20
N GLY A 555 -16.77 11.95 1.22
CA GLY A 555 -16.74 10.93 2.28
C GLY A 555 -16.07 11.41 3.56
N ILE A 556 -16.00 10.51 4.56
CA ILE A 556 -15.57 10.86 5.92
C ILE A 556 -14.07 11.20 5.97
N ASN A 557 -13.23 10.41 5.31
CA ASN A 557 -11.78 10.61 5.36
C ASN A 557 -11.11 10.10 4.08
N PRO A 558 -10.43 10.96 3.31
CA PRO A 558 -9.75 10.55 2.08
C PRO A 558 -8.52 9.65 2.34
N GLU A 559 -8.08 9.48 3.59
CA GLU A 559 -6.97 8.58 3.94
C GLU A 559 -7.41 7.12 4.10
N ASN A 560 -8.69 6.87 4.44
CA ASN A 560 -9.23 5.54 4.73
C ASN A 560 -9.68 4.81 3.46
N VAL A 561 -8.76 4.59 2.55
CA VAL A 561 -9.03 3.87 1.30
C VAL A 561 -8.08 2.68 1.17
N ASN A 562 -8.54 1.64 0.50
CA ASN A 562 -7.71 0.49 0.19
C ASN A 562 -6.70 0.82 -0.94
N ASN A 563 -5.85 -0.14 -1.31
CA ASN A 563 -4.83 0.03 -2.36
C ASN A 563 -5.42 0.35 -3.75
N LEU A 564 -6.68 0.03 -3.99
CA LEU A 564 -7.40 0.30 -5.24
C LEU A 564 -8.12 1.65 -5.22
N GLY A 565 -8.01 2.42 -4.12
CA GLY A 565 -8.67 3.70 -3.97
C GLY A 565 -10.14 3.62 -3.57
N TYR A 566 -10.65 2.45 -3.16
CA TYR A 566 -12.01 2.33 -2.66
C TYR A 566 -12.12 2.76 -1.21
N ASP A 567 -13.01 3.70 -0.93
CA ASP A 567 -13.46 3.98 0.44
C ASP A 567 -14.53 2.95 0.84
N THR A 568 -14.10 2.00 1.64
CA THR A 568 -14.98 0.97 2.21
C THR A 568 -15.47 1.36 3.60
N SER A 569 -15.13 2.55 4.06
CA SER A 569 -15.35 2.96 5.43
C SER A 569 -16.80 3.38 5.68
N GLY A 570 -17.62 2.46 6.18
CA GLY A 570 -18.64 2.82 7.15
C GLY A 570 -18.02 3.20 8.51
N GLY A 571 -16.72 3.53 8.53
CA GLY A 571 -15.92 3.67 9.73
C GLY A 571 -16.11 4.98 10.47
N TYR A 572 -15.77 4.97 11.74
CA TYR A 572 -15.71 6.18 12.55
C TYR A 572 -14.64 7.13 12.00
N PRO A 573 -14.90 8.45 12.01
CA PRO A 573 -13.86 9.43 11.70
C PRO A 573 -12.70 9.29 12.70
N ASN A 574 -11.48 9.58 12.24
CA ASN A 574 -10.32 9.56 13.10
C ASN A 574 -10.50 10.55 14.26
N GLY A 575 -10.42 10.06 15.49
CA GLY A 575 -10.57 10.87 16.69
C GLY A 575 -9.47 11.93 16.82
N ARG A 576 -9.84 13.13 17.28
CA ARG A 576 -8.87 14.13 17.71
C ARG A 576 -8.36 13.76 19.10
N THR A 577 -7.05 13.82 19.28
CA THR A 577 -6.43 13.52 20.57
C THR A 577 -5.78 14.80 21.12
N VAL A 578 -6.12 15.15 22.34
CA VAL A 578 -5.51 16.26 23.09
C VAL A 578 -4.77 15.66 24.27
N THR A 579 -3.50 16.04 24.43
CA THR A 579 -2.64 15.52 25.49
C THR A 579 -1.99 16.67 26.24
N PHE A 580 -2.07 16.64 27.56
CA PHE A 580 -1.29 17.49 28.45
C PHE A 580 -0.26 16.63 29.17
N GLY A 581 0.96 17.10 29.24
CA GLY A 581 2.05 16.41 29.91
C GLY A 581 2.90 17.36 30.72
N VAL A 582 3.45 16.86 31.80
CA VAL A 582 4.45 17.55 32.62
C VAL A 582 5.65 16.62 32.76
N SER A 583 6.82 17.11 32.35
CA SER A 583 8.11 16.41 32.52
C SER A 583 8.94 17.14 33.56
N MET A 584 9.40 16.43 34.56
CA MET A 584 10.24 16.97 35.64
C MET A 584 11.51 16.13 35.78
N ASP A 585 12.65 16.82 35.85
CA ASP A 585 13.96 16.24 36.15
C ASP A 585 14.39 16.77 37.51
N PHE A 586 14.71 15.88 38.45
CA PHE A 586 15.08 16.19 39.81
C PHE A 586 16.59 16.22 40.02
#